data_817c641c553186bb6290cfcc1fd72c36
#
_entry.id   817c641c553186bb6290cfcc1fd72c36
#
_cell.length_a   1.000
_cell.length_b   1.000
_cell.length_c   1.000
_cell.angle_alpha   90.00
_cell.angle_beta   90.00
_cell.angle_gamma   90.00
#
_symmetry.space_group_name_H-M   'P 1'
#
loop_
_entity.id
_entity.type
_entity.pdbx_description
1 polymer ?
#
loop_
_entity_poly.entity_id
_entity_poly.type
_entity_poly.pdbx_seq_one_letter_code
_entity_poly.pdbx_strand_id
1 'polypeptide(L)'
;MGSHSQDWHNFFFRNLVLTLVQMDGLYTRIRTTASAAWLWLAFDPVSKTIPSLHLGGRTKDDAFALVHDVQLRLSPDCVPAATTDGLRIYFYALTAHFGSWFRPPKARTDHWQPSADLHYGQLVKRKNKRHITFTHTRMLWGKRHALFARLREAGLRPLIQTAFVERVNLTFRQSVAALSRRTWAYAQTERHLLLHCEWFRLYYHFVRAHESLAREVPGLKRRFRSRSPAMALHLTDHLWSVRDLLHYPVPQVV
;
A
#
# COMPACT_ATOMS: atom_id res chain seq x y z
N MET A 1 6.36 17.73 12.01
CA MET A 1 6.21 16.27 12.15
C MET A 1 5.76 15.59 10.86
N GLY A 2 4.62 15.93 10.28
CA GLY A 2 4.12 15.21 9.09
C GLY A 2 4.99 15.37 7.84
N SER A 3 5.53 16.56 7.54
CA SER A 3 6.51 16.74 6.45
C SER A 3 7.79 15.93 6.69
N HIS A 4 8.33 15.98 7.88
CA HIS A 4 9.44 15.15 8.30
C HIS A 4 9.16 13.64 8.09
N SER A 5 7.92 13.19 8.32
CA SER A 5 7.53 11.80 8.06
C SER A 5 7.53 11.44 6.58
N GLN A 6 7.17 12.37 5.69
CA GLN A 6 7.28 12.19 4.24
C GLN A 6 8.75 12.06 3.80
N ASP A 7 9.62 12.92 4.33
CA ASP A 7 11.06 12.89 4.03
C ASP A 7 11.67 11.55 4.48
N TRP A 8 11.31 11.07 5.69
CA TRP A 8 11.68 9.75 6.16
C TRP A 8 11.24 8.64 5.22
N HIS A 9 9.98 8.67 4.83
CA HIS A 9 9.45 7.66 3.94
C HIS A 9 10.16 7.69 2.58
N ASN A 10 10.41 8.88 2.05
CA ASN A 10 11.13 9.05 0.78
C ASN A 10 12.59 8.60 0.86
N PHE A 11 13.21 8.67 2.02
CA PHE A 11 14.58 8.23 2.23
C PHE A 11 14.69 6.71 2.42
N PHE A 12 13.91 6.13 3.33
CA PHE A 12 14.05 4.73 3.73
C PHE A 12 13.35 3.74 2.80
N PHE A 13 12.21 4.13 2.20
CA PHE A 13 11.41 3.21 1.38
C PHE A 13 11.78 3.34 -0.10
N ARG A 14 12.97 2.86 -0.45
CA ARG A 14 13.50 2.78 -1.81
C ARG A 14 14.03 1.38 -2.08
N ASN A 15 14.09 1.01 -3.35
CA ASN A 15 14.60 -0.29 -3.82
C ASN A 15 13.91 -1.48 -3.13
N LEU A 16 12.61 -1.34 -2.88
CA LEU A 16 11.83 -2.38 -2.21
C LEU A 16 11.61 -3.56 -3.16
N VAL A 17 11.69 -4.76 -2.61
CA VAL A 17 11.28 -5.98 -3.29
C VAL A 17 10.01 -6.48 -2.61
N LEU A 18 8.87 -6.31 -3.29
CA LEU A 18 7.54 -6.68 -2.78
C LEU A 18 6.96 -7.81 -3.62
N THR A 19 6.37 -8.79 -2.96
CA THR A 19 5.73 -9.93 -3.65
C THR A 19 4.31 -9.61 -4.08
N LEU A 20 3.57 -8.91 -3.24
CA LEU A 20 2.15 -8.58 -3.47
C LEU A 20 1.85 -7.18 -2.97
N VAL A 21 1.07 -6.43 -3.74
CA VAL A 21 0.50 -5.16 -3.30
C VAL A 21 -1.02 -5.24 -3.37
N GLN A 22 -1.68 -4.99 -2.24
CA GLN A 22 -3.12 -4.79 -2.18
C GLN A 22 -3.42 -3.30 -2.18
N MET A 23 -4.42 -2.86 -2.96
CA MET A 23 -4.80 -1.44 -3.01
C MET A 23 -6.29 -1.27 -2.76
N ASP A 24 -6.62 -0.25 -1.99
CA ASP A 24 -8.01 0.13 -1.68
C ASP A 24 -8.11 1.62 -1.34
N GLY A 25 -9.30 2.19 -1.44
CA GLY A 25 -9.60 3.58 -1.13
C GLY A 25 -10.48 3.73 0.09
N LEU A 26 -10.03 4.52 1.05
CA LEU A 26 -10.76 4.89 2.25
C LEU A 26 -11.51 6.21 2.04
N TYR A 27 -12.84 6.17 2.02
CA TYR A 27 -13.65 7.40 1.97
C TYR A 27 -13.50 8.25 3.22
N THR A 28 -13.34 9.57 3.05
CA THR A 28 -13.30 10.57 4.12
C THR A 28 -13.96 11.86 3.68
N ARG A 29 -14.06 12.82 4.60
CA ARG A 29 -14.54 14.18 4.35
C ARG A 29 -13.58 15.19 4.94
N ILE A 30 -13.44 16.31 4.27
CA ILE A 30 -12.67 17.46 4.69
C ILE A 30 -13.62 18.63 4.85
N ARG A 31 -13.50 19.38 5.94
CA ARG A 31 -14.46 20.41 6.31
C ARG A 31 -14.57 21.54 5.29
N THR A 32 -13.46 21.92 4.69
CA THR A 32 -13.38 23.05 3.75
C THR A 32 -13.82 22.73 2.34
N THR A 33 -13.92 21.46 1.99
CA THR A 33 -14.36 21.02 0.66
C THR A 33 -15.71 20.35 0.76
N ALA A 34 -16.67 20.80 -0.05
CA ALA A 34 -17.98 20.12 -0.19
C ALA A 34 -17.83 18.74 -0.85
N SER A 35 -16.65 18.43 -1.41
CA SER A 35 -16.36 17.21 -2.13
C SER A 35 -15.84 16.11 -1.22
N ALA A 36 -16.20 14.87 -1.55
CA ALA A 36 -15.68 13.67 -0.93
C ALA A 36 -14.19 13.52 -1.23
N ALA A 37 -13.39 13.24 -0.20
CA ALA A 37 -11.99 12.89 -0.35
C ALA A 37 -11.78 11.39 -0.12
N TRP A 38 -10.73 10.85 -0.71
CA TRP A 38 -10.35 9.45 -0.61
C TRP A 38 -8.89 9.33 -0.22
N LEU A 39 -8.62 8.58 0.85
CA LEU A 39 -7.27 8.15 1.16
C LEU A 39 -7.04 6.81 0.47
N TRP A 40 -6.20 6.81 -0.53
CA TRP A 40 -5.77 5.63 -1.27
C TRP A 40 -4.58 5.00 -0.58
N LEU A 41 -4.60 3.70 -0.39
CA LEU A 41 -3.53 2.95 0.25
C LEU A 41 -3.07 1.81 -0.65
N ALA A 42 -1.76 1.67 -0.76
CA ALA A 42 -1.10 0.46 -1.21
C ALA A 42 -0.50 -0.26 -0.01
N PHE A 43 -0.66 -1.56 0.09
CA PHE A 43 -0.25 -2.36 1.24
C PHE A 43 0.37 -3.68 0.82
N ASP A 44 1.55 -3.99 1.36
CA ASP A 44 2.14 -5.33 1.23
C ASP A 44 1.74 -6.23 2.41
N PRO A 45 0.98 -7.30 2.17
CA PRO A 45 0.57 -8.21 3.23
C PRO A 45 1.70 -9.04 3.83
N VAL A 46 2.84 -9.15 3.16
CA VAL A 46 3.99 -9.93 3.63
C VAL A 46 4.78 -9.17 4.68
N SER A 47 5.31 -8.02 4.32
CA SER A 47 6.07 -7.15 5.24
C SER A 47 5.20 -6.27 6.12
N LYS A 48 3.89 -6.19 5.86
CA LYS A 48 2.95 -5.25 6.49
C LYS A 48 3.26 -3.79 6.18
N THR A 49 3.95 -3.53 5.11
CA THR A 49 4.37 -2.18 4.72
C THR A 49 3.27 -1.48 3.92
N ILE A 50 3.20 -0.17 4.07
CA ILE A 50 2.38 0.75 3.28
C ILE A 50 3.32 1.52 2.37
N PRO A 51 3.70 0.99 1.19
CA PRO A 51 4.68 1.63 0.32
C PRO A 51 4.19 2.98 -0.18
N SER A 52 2.90 3.13 -0.43
CA SER A 52 2.32 4.38 -0.92
C SER A 52 0.99 4.70 -0.24
N LEU A 53 0.75 5.99 -0.03
CA LEU A 53 -0.56 6.54 0.27
C LEU A 53 -0.74 7.84 -0.52
N HIS A 54 -1.97 8.07 -0.99
CA HIS A 54 -2.35 9.27 -1.73
C HIS A 54 -3.71 9.77 -1.24
N LEU A 55 -3.84 11.09 -1.07
CA LEU A 55 -5.10 11.74 -0.70
C LEU A 55 -5.60 12.55 -1.89
N GLY A 56 -6.80 12.30 -2.33
CA GLY A 56 -7.39 12.98 -3.49
C GLY A 56 -8.85 12.64 -3.71
N GLY A 57 -9.31 12.73 -4.94
CA GLY A 57 -10.65 12.35 -5.37
C GLY A 57 -10.78 10.84 -5.60
N ARG A 58 -11.69 10.48 -6.51
CA ARG A 58 -11.85 9.08 -6.97
C ARG A 58 -11.70 9.03 -8.50
N THR A 59 -10.58 9.53 -8.98
CA THR A 59 -10.30 9.70 -10.40
C THR A 59 -9.24 8.72 -10.90
N LYS A 60 -9.03 8.71 -12.21
CA LYS A 60 -7.90 7.97 -12.81
C LYS A 60 -6.57 8.52 -12.31
N ASP A 61 -6.44 9.84 -12.23
CA ASP A 61 -5.19 10.51 -11.87
C ASP A 61 -4.78 10.16 -10.44
N ASP A 62 -5.75 10.03 -9.52
CA ASP A 62 -5.47 9.58 -8.15
C ASP A 62 -4.95 8.13 -8.11
N ALA A 63 -5.52 7.23 -8.91
CA ALA A 63 -5.04 5.85 -9.01
C ALA A 63 -3.66 5.79 -9.67
N PHE A 64 -3.41 6.63 -10.68
CA PHE A 64 -2.09 6.76 -11.33
C PHE A 64 -1.05 7.30 -10.35
N ALA A 65 -1.37 8.33 -9.57
CA ALA A 65 -0.48 8.89 -8.55
C ALA A 65 -0.09 7.84 -7.49
N LEU A 66 -1.06 7.04 -7.00
CA LEU A 66 -0.78 5.96 -6.06
C LEU A 66 0.17 4.92 -6.65
N VAL A 67 -0.13 4.42 -7.87
CA VAL A 67 0.66 3.35 -8.50
C VAL A 67 2.04 3.86 -8.92
N HIS A 68 2.14 5.12 -9.36
CA HIS A 68 3.40 5.77 -9.68
C HIS A 68 4.32 5.84 -8.45
N ASP A 69 3.80 6.30 -7.31
CA ASP A 69 4.58 6.34 -6.07
C ASP A 69 4.99 4.92 -5.60
N VAL A 70 4.15 3.90 -5.78
CA VAL A 70 4.54 2.50 -5.55
C VAL A 70 5.73 2.13 -6.43
N GLN A 71 5.65 2.40 -7.75
CA GLN A 71 6.71 2.05 -8.70
C GLN A 71 8.03 2.72 -8.36
N LEU A 72 8.02 4.01 -8.02
CA LEU A 72 9.23 4.77 -7.63
C LEU A 72 9.95 4.20 -6.40
N ARG A 73 9.25 3.43 -5.58
CA ARG A 73 9.81 2.82 -4.37
C ARG A 73 10.33 1.41 -4.58
N LEU A 74 9.95 0.78 -5.67
CA LEU A 74 10.39 -0.57 -5.98
C LEU A 74 11.80 -0.60 -6.58
N SER A 75 12.48 -1.72 -6.40
CA SER A 75 13.66 -2.05 -7.20
C SER A 75 13.28 -2.07 -8.68
N PRO A 76 14.17 -1.66 -9.60
CA PRO A 76 13.88 -1.55 -11.04
C PRO A 76 13.25 -2.80 -11.66
N ASP A 77 13.68 -3.98 -11.22
CA ASP A 77 13.20 -5.26 -11.76
C ASP A 77 12.02 -5.86 -10.95
N CYS A 78 11.54 -5.14 -9.95
CA CYS A 78 10.47 -5.65 -9.09
C CYS A 78 9.09 -5.33 -9.68
N VAL A 79 8.38 -6.37 -10.10
CA VAL A 79 6.98 -6.29 -10.51
C VAL A 79 6.13 -7.10 -9.52
N PRO A 80 5.54 -6.46 -8.50
CA PRO A 80 4.72 -7.17 -7.53
C PRO A 80 3.42 -7.64 -8.17
N ALA A 81 2.90 -8.76 -7.70
CA ALA A 81 1.51 -9.09 -7.98
C ALA A 81 0.58 -8.04 -7.35
N ALA A 82 -0.60 -7.84 -7.92
CA ALA A 82 -1.55 -6.85 -7.42
C ALA A 82 -2.93 -7.46 -7.17
N THR A 83 -3.59 -7.02 -6.08
CA THR A 83 -5.00 -7.32 -5.84
C THR A 83 -5.74 -6.07 -5.37
N THR A 84 -6.93 -5.83 -5.93
CA THR A 84 -7.76 -4.67 -5.58
C THR A 84 -9.22 -5.06 -5.45
N ASP A 85 -10.05 -4.10 -5.04
CA ASP A 85 -11.49 -4.18 -5.22
C ASP A 85 -11.89 -4.11 -6.72
N GLY A 86 -13.18 -4.11 -7.02
CA GLY A 86 -13.71 -4.07 -8.38
C GLY A 86 -13.53 -2.74 -9.13
N LEU A 87 -12.80 -1.76 -8.59
CA LEU A 87 -12.62 -0.46 -9.20
C LEU A 87 -11.73 -0.54 -10.46
N ARG A 88 -12.30 -0.21 -11.60
CA ARG A 88 -11.66 -0.45 -12.91
C ARG A 88 -10.42 0.41 -13.17
N ILE A 89 -10.32 1.59 -12.55
CA ILE A 89 -9.22 2.53 -12.80
C ILE A 89 -7.85 1.97 -12.39
N TYR A 90 -7.79 1.06 -11.41
CA TYR A 90 -6.54 0.37 -11.05
C TYR A 90 -5.95 -0.45 -12.21
N PHE A 91 -6.79 -1.01 -13.08
CA PHE A 91 -6.29 -1.74 -14.25
C PHE A 91 -5.43 -0.84 -15.15
N TYR A 92 -5.94 0.34 -15.46
CA TYR A 92 -5.22 1.28 -16.30
C TYR A 92 -3.94 1.79 -15.64
N ALA A 93 -4.00 2.10 -14.35
CA ALA A 93 -2.83 2.56 -13.61
C ALA A 93 -1.73 1.49 -13.56
N LEU A 94 -2.07 0.23 -13.22
CA LEU A 94 -1.12 -0.86 -13.15
C LEU A 94 -0.49 -1.20 -14.50
N THR A 95 -1.31 -1.32 -15.55
CA THR A 95 -0.81 -1.65 -16.88
C THR A 95 -0.01 -0.53 -17.53
N ALA A 96 -0.21 0.73 -17.12
CA ALA A 96 0.57 1.87 -17.59
C ALA A 96 1.94 1.99 -16.89
N HIS A 97 2.06 1.53 -15.64
CA HIS A 97 3.30 1.67 -14.87
C HIS A 97 4.19 0.43 -14.92
N PHE A 98 3.61 -0.76 -15.02
CA PHE A 98 4.36 -2.01 -15.07
C PHE A 98 4.39 -2.57 -16.49
N GLY A 99 5.38 -2.16 -17.28
CA GLY A 99 5.57 -2.57 -18.65
C GLY A 99 6.82 -1.94 -19.27
N SER A 100 7.00 -2.15 -20.54
CA SER A 100 8.10 -1.59 -21.32
C SER A 100 7.67 -1.24 -22.74
N TRP A 101 8.37 -0.29 -23.32
CA TRP A 101 8.24 0.01 -24.74
C TRP A 101 9.02 -1.02 -25.55
N PHE A 102 8.41 -1.57 -26.58
CA PHE A 102 9.07 -2.45 -27.53
C PHE A 102 8.60 -2.14 -28.94
N ARG A 103 9.46 -2.44 -29.91
CA ARG A 103 9.12 -2.31 -31.33
C ARG A 103 8.91 -3.69 -31.93
N PRO A 104 7.68 -4.05 -32.29
CA PRO A 104 7.42 -5.30 -33.01
C PRO A 104 8.20 -5.34 -34.34
N PRO A 105 8.64 -6.52 -34.80
CA PRO A 105 9.23 -6.66 -36.11
C PRO A 105 8.32 -6.06 -37.19
N LYS A 106 8.90 -5.19 -38.06
CA LYS A 106 8.19 -4.46 -39.14
C LYS A 106 7.27 -3.31 -38.68
N ALA A 107 7.14 -3.02 -37.39
CA ALA A 107 6.39 -1.86 -36.92
C ALA A 107 7.20 -0.55 -37.10
N ARG A 108 6.51 0.55 -37.43
CA ARG A 108 7.11 1.89 -37.56
C ARG A 108 7.17 2.64 -36.23
N THR A 109 6.39 2.21 -35.24
CA THR A 109 6.25 2.88 -33.94
C THR A 109 6.49 1.89 -32.81
N ASP A 110 6.92 2.41 -31.66
CA ASP A 110 7.03 1.65 -30.43
C ASP A 110 5.64 1.44 -29.80
N HIS A 111 5.46 0.27 -29.21
CA HIS A 111 4.22 -0.12 -28.53
C HIS A 111 4.52 -0.34 -27.05
N TRP A 112 3.62 0.14 -26.20
CA TRP A 112 3.67 -0.18 -24.79
C TRP A 112 3.13 -1.57 -24.53
N GLN A 113 3.90 -2.43 -23.87
CA GLN A 113 3.48 -3.76 -23.46
C GLN A 113 3.56 -3.89 -21.95
N PRO A 114 2.44 -4.15 -21.27
CA PRO A 114 2.46 -4.48 -19.85
C PRO A 114 3.32 -5.72 -19.58
N SER A 115 4.05 -5.71 -18.47
CA SER A 115 4.97 -6.79 -18.10
C SER A 115 4.27 -8.15 -18.04
N ALA A 116 4.95 -9.17 -18.51
CA ALA A 116 4.52 -10.56 -18.38
C ALA A 116 4.49 -11.02 -16.91
N ASP A 117 5.30 -10.38 -16.07
CA ASP A 117 5.38 -10.66 -14.63
C ASP A 117 4.31 -9.96 -13.82
N LEU A 118 3.58 -9.02 -14.39
CA LEU A 118 2.42 -8.43 -13.74
C LEU A 118 1.29 -9.46 -13.64
N HIS A 119 0.89 -9.78 -12.42
CA HIS A 119 -0.27 -10.64 -12.16
C HIS A 119 -1.28 -9.86 -11.32
N TYR A 120 -2.38 -9.47 -11.96
CA TYR A 120 -3.38 -8.61 -11.36
C TYR A 120 -4.75 -9.26 -11.27
N GLY A 121 -5.24 -9.39 -10.04
CA GLY A 121 -6.56 -9.93 -9.72
C GLY A 121 -7.46 -8.94 -9.00
N GLN A 122 -8.76 -9.04 -9.24
CA GLN A 122 -9.77 -8.23 -8.54
C GLN A 122 -10.75 -9.10 -7.76
N LEU A 123 -11.13 -8.61 -6.56
CA LEU A 123 -12.26 -9.09 -5.78
C LEU A 123 -13.45 -8.15 -6.01
N VAL A 124 -14.44 -8.60 -6.77
CA VAL A 124 -15.65 -7.82 -7.06
C VAL A 124 -16.74 -8.18 -6.05
N LYS A 125 -17.23 -7.20 -5.30
CA LYS A 125 -18.31 -7.33 -4.33
C LYS A 125 -19.56 -6.64 -4.88
N ARG A 126 -20.63 -7.39 -5.15
CA ARG A 126 -21.93 -6.80 -5.45
C ARG A 126 -22.70 -6.59 -4.14
N LYS A 127 -23.28 -5.42 -4.01
CA LYS A 127 -24.07 -5.05 -2.83
C LYS A 127 -25.51 -4.78 -3.26
N ASN A 128 -26.45 -5.27 -2.46
CA ASN A 128 -27.84 -4.80 -2.48
C ASN A 128 -28.08 -4.02 -1.20
N LYS A 129 -28.33 -2.72 -1.34
CA LYS A 129 -28.38 -1.76 -0.21
C LYS A 129 -27.07 -1.85 0.62
N ARG A 130 -27.13 -2.37 1.85
CA ARG A 130 -26.00 -2.51 2.77
C ARG A 130 -25.39 -3.91 2.83
N HIS A 131 -26.02 -4.90 2.20
CA HIS A 131 -25.59 -6.30 2.26
C HIS A 131 -24.82 -6.70 1.02
N ILE A 132 -23.71 -7.44 1.22
CA ILE A 132 -22.98 -8.06 0.13
C ILE A 132 -23.81 -9.28 -0.30
N THR A 133 -24.29 -9.27 -1.54
CA THR A 133 -25.09 -10.35 -2.10
C THR A 133 -24.30 -11.38 -2.87
N PHE A 134 -23.16 -10.94 -3.42
CA PHE A 134 -22.32 -11.80 -4.23
C PHE A 134 -20.88 -11.29 -4.25
N THR A 135 -19.92 -12.22 -4.21
CA THR A 135 -18.51 -11.94 -4.39
C THR A 135 -17.94 -12.86 -5.45
N HIS A 136 -17.16 -12.33 -6.38
CA HIS A 136 -16.41 -13.14 -7.33
C HIS A 136 -15.02 -12.55 -7.55
N THR A 137 -14.09 -13.39 -7.97
CA THR A 137 -12.73 -13.01 -8.31
C THR A 137 -12.49 -13.13 -9.79
N ARG A 138 -11.78 -12.16 -10.36
CA ARG A 138 -11.36 -12.20 -11.76
C ARG A 138 -9.89 -11.83 -11.91
N MET A 139 -9.22 -12.44 -12.87
CA MET A 139 -7.92 -11.97 -13.33
C MET A 139 -8.14 -10.93 -14.41
N LEU A 140 -7.44 -9.81 -14.31
CA LEU A 140 -7.45 -8.76 -15.33
C LEU A 140 -6.17 -8.75 -16.17
N TRP A 141 -5.05 -9.22 -15.59
CA TRP A 141 -3.79 -9.37 -16.29
C TRP A 141 -3.01 -10.55 -15.72
N GLY A 142 -2.21 -11.21 -16.56
CA GLY A 142 -1.41 -12.37 -16.15
C GLY A 142 -2.24 -13.64 -15.89
N LYS A 143 -1.60 -14.62 -15.29
CA LYS A 143 -2.16 -15.96 -15.08
C LYS A 143 -2.48 -16.22 -13.60
N ARG A 144 -3.66 -16.81 -13.33
CA ARG A 144 -4.11 -17.11 -11.96
C ARG A 144 -3.17 -18.08 -11.24
N HIS A 145 -2.69 -19.10 -11.90
CA HIS A 145 -1.79 -20.07 -11.29
C HIS A 145 -0.45 -19.45 -10.87
N ALA A 146 0.09 -18.51 -11.69
CA ALA A 146 1.31 -17.78 -11.37
C ALA A 146 1.11 -16.82 -10.17
N LEU A 147 0.00 -16.09 -10.12
CA LEU A 147 -0.38 -15.32 -8.93
C LEU A 147 -0.42 -16.20 -7.69
N PHE A 148 -1.09 -17.36 -7.78
CA PHE A 148 -1.24 -18.27 -6.64
C PHE A 148 0.07 -18.92 -6.23
N ALA A 149 0.99 -19.19 -7.16
CA ALA A 149 2.34 -19.66 -6.85
C ALA A 149 3.09 -18.62 -6.00
N ARG A 150 3.15 -17.36 -6.46
CA ARG A 150 3.77 -16.25 -5.70
C ARG A 150 3.18 -16.07 -4.31
N LEU A 151 1.84 -16.19 -4.16
CA LEU A 151 1.20 -16.08 -2.85
C LEU A 151 1.64 -17.21 -1.91
N ARG A 152 1.73 -18.47 -2.39
CA ARG A 152 2.21 -19.61 -1.58
C ARG A 152 3.67 -19.45 -1.17
N GLU A 153 4.54 -19.06 -2.08
CA GLU A 153 5.95 -18.77 -1.82
C GLU A 153 6.13 -17.70 -0.73
N ALA A 154 5.24 -16.70 -0.72
CA ALA A 154 5.20 -15.67 0.30
C ALA A 154 4.51 -16.10 1.62
N GLY A 155 4.12 -17.35 1.77
CA GLY A 155 3.42 -17.86 2.95
C GLY A 155 1.96 -17.39 3.06
N LEU A 156 1.37 -16.88 1.98
CA LEU A 156 0.00 -16.42 1.94
C LEU A 156 -0.94 -17.48 1.34
N ARG A 157 -2.21 -17.44 1.74
CA ARG A 157 -3.23 -18.28 1.09
C ARG A 157 -3.38 -17.89 -0.38
N PRO A 158 -3.48 -18.87 -1.31
CA PRO A 158 -3.66 -18.61 -2.75
C PRO A 158 -5.10 -18.14 -3.04
N LEU A 159 -5.39 -16.90 -2.67
CA LEU A 159 -6.72 -16.31 -2.76
C LEU A 159 -6.62 -14.85 -3.20
N ILE A 160 -7.39 -14.47 -4.21
CA ILE A 160 -7.57 -13.06 -4.58
C ILE A 160 -8.49 -12.40 -3.55
N GLN A 161 -7.94 -11.52 -2.74
CA GLN A 161 -8.64 -10.84 -1.65
C GLN A 161 -8.08 -9.44 -1.39
N THR A 162 -8.85 -8.64 -0.66
CA THR A 162 -8.50 -7.28 -0.23
C THR A 162 -8.54 -7.13 1.30
N ALA A 163 -8.68 -8.24 2.02
CA ALA A 163 -8.91 -8.23 3.46
C ALA A 163 -7.78 -7.57 4.26
N PHE A 164 -6.53 -7.68 3.80
CA PHE A 164 -5.40 -7.09 4.51
C PHE A 164 -5.41 -5.56 4.39
N VAL A 165 -5.57 -5.00 3.19
CA VAL A 165 -5.65 -3.55 3.01
C VAL A 165 -6.92 -2.97 3.65
N GLU A 166 -8.06 -3.68 3.63
CA GLU A 166 -9.28 -3.28 4.33
C GLU A 166 -9.05 -3.21 5.86
N ARG A 167 -8.25 -4.13 6.42
CA ARG A 167 -7.85 -4.08 7.83
C ARG A 167 -6.94 -2.89 8.13
N VAL A 168 -6.04 -2.55 7.22
CA VAL A 168 -5.19 -1.35 7.35
C VAL A 168 -6.06 -0.09 7.29
N ASN A 169 -7.03 -0.03 6.40
CA ASN A 169 -8.01 1.05 6.34
C ASN A 169 -8.75 1.24 7.68
N LEU A 170 -9.13 0.13 8.33
CA LEU A 170 -9.71 0.18 9.67
C LEU A 170 -8.71 0.71 10.71
N THR A 171 -7.46 0.29 10.63
CA THR A 171 -6.40 0.77 11.52
C THR A 171 -6.18 2.28 11.39
N PHE A 172 -6.17 2.83 10.16
CA PHE A 172 -6.14 4.28 9.94
C PHE A 172 -7.34 4.98 10.56
N ARG A 173 -8.56 4.43 10.40
CA ARG A 173 -9.77 4.99 11.03
C ARG A 173 -9.72 5.03 12.55
N GLN A 174 -9.06 4.06 13.16
CA GLN A 174 -8.93 3.97 14.63
C GLN A 174 -7.79 4.85 15.17
N SER A 175 -6.76 5.12 14.37
CA SER A 175 -5.54 5.81 14.82
C SER A 175 -5.49 7.28 14.43
N VAL A 176 -6.14 7.68 13.33
CA VAL A 176 -6.21 9.05 12.85
C VAL A 176 -7.61 9.59 13.12
N ALA A 177 -7.75 10.44 14.13
CA ALA A 177 -9.06 10.93 14.61
C ALA A 177 -9.92 11.53 13.48
N ALA A 178 -9.31 12.26 12.54
CA ALA A 178 -10.01 12.85 11.41
C ALA A 178 -10.59 11.83 10.41
N LEU A 179 -10.14 10.56 10.45
CA LEU A 179 -10.65 9.48 9.61
C LEU A 179 -11.71 8.62 10.31
N SER A 180 -11.94 8.84 11.61
CA SER A 180 -12.94 8.09 12.36
C SER A 180 -14.34 8.37 11.85
N ARG A 181 -15.18 7.34 11.84
CA ARG A 181 -16.62 7.53 11.56
C ARG A 181 -17.26 8.32 12.68
N ARG A 182 -18.10 9.29 12.35
CA ARG A 182 -18.82 10.14 13.33
C ARG A 182 -17.86 10.88 14.27
N THR A 183 -16.77 11.44 13.72
CA THR A 183 -15.83 12.27 14.49
C THR A 183 -16.28 13.73 14.51
N TRP A 184 -15.94 14.43 15.60
CA TRP A 184 -15.96 15.90 15.66
C TRP A 184 -14.63 16.51 15.19
N ALA A 185 -13.58 15.70 15.13
CA ALA A 185 -12.22 16.10 14.75
C ALA A 185 -12.00 16.04 13.23
N TYR A 186 -12.87 16.68 12.46
CA TYR A 186 -12.70 16.76 11.01
C TYR A 186 -11.40 17.48 10.62
N ALA A 187 -10.69 16.95 9.65
CA ALA A 187 -9.58 17.66 9.06
C ALA A 187 -10.05 18.96 8.40
N GLN A 188 -9.35 20.05 8.67
CA GLN A 188 -9.70 21.36 8.10
C GLN A 188 -9.26 21.48 6.63
N THR A 189 -8.11 20.89 6.29
CA THR A 189 -7.52 20.90 4.95
C THR A 189 -6.99 19.53 4.57
N GLU A 190 -6.87 19.27 3.27
CA GLU A 190 -6.25 18.05 2.74
C GLU A 190 -4.81 17.87 3.22
N ARG A 191 -4.04 18.96 3.22
CA ARG A 191 -2.66 18.96 3.69
C ARG A 191 -2.54 18.49 5.14
N HIS A 192 -3.38 18.98 6.04
CA HIS A 192 -3.35 18.55 7.44
C HIS A 192 -3.71 17.07 7.58
N LEU A 193 -4.72 16.61 6.86
CA LEU A 193 -5.08 15.20 6.89
C LEU A 193 -3.95 14.31 6.37
N LEU A 194 -3.34 14.69 5.24
CA LEU A 194 -2.21 13.98 4.67
C LEU A 194 -1.04 13.88 5.65
N LEU A 195 -0.68 15.00 6.28
CA LEU A 195 0.42 15.04 7.25
C LEU A 195 0.15 14.17 8.51
N HIS A 196 -1.11 14.08 8.96
CA HIS A 196 -1.49 13.16 10.04
C HIS A 196 -1.39 11.68 9.59
N CYS A 197 -1.80 11.38 8.36
CA CYS A 197 -1.69 10.04 7.80
C CYS A 197 -0.21 9.63 7.63
N GLU A 198 0.64 10.55 7.17
CA GLU A 198 2.08 10.32 7.02
C GLU A 198 2.77 10.08 8.36
N TRP A 199 2.44 10.87 9.39
CA TRP A 199 2.93 10.64 10.74
C TRP A 199 2.50 9.27 11.26
N PHE A 200 1.23 8.92 11.09
CA PHE A 200 0.74 7.60 11.50
C PHE A 200 1.42 6.47 10.73
N ARG A 201 1.65 6.64 9.41
CA ARG A 201 2.37 5.67 8.57
C ARG A 201 3.79 5.44 9.09
N LEU A 202 4.52 6.51 9.44
CA LEU A 202 5.86 6.42 10.00
C LEU A 202 5.85 5.66 11.35
N TYR A 203 4.96 6.03 12.26
CA TYR A 203 4.75 5.32 13.52
C TYR A 203 4.43 3.84 13.29
N TYR A 204 3.54 3.54 12.37
CA TYR A 204 3.13 2.18 12.00
C TYR A 204 4.31 1.35 11.50
N HIS A 205 5.21 1.93 10.73
CA HIS A 205 6.34 1.22 10.14
C HIS A 205 7.47 0.97 11.14
N PHE A 206 7.79 1.90 12.01
CA PHE A 206 9.00 1.83 12.85
C PHE A 206 8.72 1.47 14.31
N VAL A 207 7.63 1.96 14.88
CA VAL A 207 7.34 1.84 16.32
C VAL A 207 6.40 0.67 16.61
N ARG A 208 5.38 0.51 15.77
CA ARG A 208 4.34 -0.49 16.03
C ARG A 208 4.83 -1.90 15.70
N ALA A 209 4.87 -2.75 16.73
CA ALA A 209 5.11 -4.18 16.54
C ALA A 209 3.88 -4.88 15.94
N HIS A 210 4.13 -5.85 15.07
CA HIS A 210 3.11 -6.70 14.46
C HIS A 210 3.33 -8.15 14.86
N GLU A 211 2.34 -8.77 15.50
CA GLU A 211 2.42 -10.17 15.95
C GLU A 211 2.75 -11.13 14.81
N SER A 212 2.13 -10.93 13.65
CA SER A 212 2.38 -11.79 12.47
C SER A 212 3.78 -11.63 11.85
N LEU A 213 4.56 -10.64 12.27
CA LEU A 213 5.96 -10.45 11.88
C LEU A 213 6.94 -10.97 12.95
N ALA A 214 6.43 -11.38 14.11
CA ALA A 214 7.29 -11.90 15.18
C ALA A 214 8.07 -13.14 14.70
N ARG A 215 9.35 -13.19 15.05
CA ARG A 215 10.22 -14.33 14.74
C ARG A 215 10.55 -15.09 16.01
N GLU A 216 10.55 -16.42 15.91
CA GLU A 216 11.04 -17.28 16.95
C GLU A 216 12.57 -17.15 17.07
N VAL A 217 13.05 -16.95 18.30
CA VAL A 217 14.49 -16.86 18.59
C VAL A 217 14.81 -17.91 19.67
N PRO A 218 15.56 -18.97 19.30
CA PRO A 218 15.98 -19.98 20.26
C PRO A 218 16.81 -19.37 21.40
N GLY A 219 16.58 -19.83 22.61
CA GLY A 219 17.39 -19.44 23.79
C GLY A 219 16.98 -18.14 24.50
N LEU A 220 16.01 -17.40 24.00
CA LEU A 220 15.47 -16.24 24.72
C LEU A 220 14.40 -16.64 25.74
N LYS A 221 14.32 -15.90 26.88
CA LYS A 221 13.22 -16.05 27.87
C LYS A 221 11.85 -15.87 27.22
N ARG A 222 11.74 -14.99 26.21
CA ARG A 222 10.57 -14.88 25.32
C ARG A 222 10.88 -15.57 24.00
N ARG A 223 10.12 -16.61 23.69
CA ARG A 223 10.26 -17.40 22.47
C ARG A 223 10.19 -16.58 21.18
N PHE A 224 9.46 -15.48 21.19
CA PHE A 224 9.24 -14.63 20.01
C PHE A 224 9.80 -13.22 20.23
N ARG A 225 10.54 -12.72 19.23
CA ARG A 225 10.96 -11.32 19.14
C ARG A 225 9.95 -10.55 18.29
N SER A 226 9.37 -9.51 18.87
CA SER A 226 8.47 -8.59 18.17
C SER A 226 9.20 -7.84 17.05
N ARG A 227 8.53 -7.62 15.93
CA ARG A 227 9.08 -6.90 14.77
C ARG A 227 8.08 -5.89 14.22
N SER A 228 8.61 -4.77 13.72
CA SER A 228 7.88 -3.78 12.93
C SER A 228 7.96 -4.08 11.42
N PRO A 229 7.14 -3.45 10.57
CA PRO A 229 7.26 -3.53 9.12
C PRO A 229 8.64 -3.09 8.60
N ALA A 230 9.23 -2.04 9.15
CA ALA A 230 10.57 -1.58 8.78
C ALA A 230 11.65 -2.64 9.09
N MET A 231 11.52 -3.36 10.22
CA MET A 231 12.38 -4.51 10.52
C MET A 231 12.14 -5.68 9.56
N ALA A 232 10.92 -5.88 9.06
CA ALA A 232 10.62 -6.93 8.09
C ALA A 232 11.28 -6.66 6.73
N LEU A 233 11.44 -5.40 6.36
CA LEU A 233 12.15 -4.94 5.17
C LEU A 233 13.65 -4.71 5.38
N HIS A 234 14.19 -5.03 6.56
CA HIS A 234 15.60 -4.80 6.92
C HIS A 234 16.05 -3.33 6.86
N LEU A 235 15.12 -2.37 7.02
CA LEU A 235 15.41 -0.94 7.10
C LEU A 235 15.92 -0.53 8.48
N THR A 236 15.67 -1.36 9.49
CA THR A 236 16.15 -1.21 10.87
C THR A 236 16.25 -2.58 11.54
N ASP A 237 17.05 -2.68 12.58
CA ASP A 237 17.29 -3.90 13.37
C ASP A 237 16.49 -3.96 14.69
N HIS A 238 15.83 -2.86 15.07
CA HIS A 238 15.08 -2.75 16.32
C HIS A 238 13.77 -2.00 16.16
N LEU A 239 12.92 -2.07 17.20
CA LEU A 239 11.73 -1.23 17.33
C LEU A 239 12.15 0.16 17.81
N TRP A 240 11.72 1.16 17.09
CA TRP A 240 11.97 2.56 17.45
C TRP A 240 10.98 3.05 18.50
N SER A 241 11.41 3.98 19.32
CA SER A 241 10.50 4.79 20.13
C SER A 241 10.00 6.01 19.33
N VAL A 242 8.90 6.62 19.78
CA VAL A 242 8.44 7.89 19.21
C VAL A 242 9.51 8.99 19.36
N ARG A 243 10.28 8.95 20.44
CA ARG A 243 11.38 9.89 20.67
C ARG A 243 12.46 9.75 19.60
N ASP A 244 12.83 8.52 19.24
CA ASP A 244 13.83 8.26 18.20
C ASP A 244 13.37 8.82 16.86
N LEU A 245 12.09 8.63 16.50
CA LEU A 245 11.51 9.20 15.30
C LEU A 245 11.57 10.73 15.24
N LEU A 246 11.38 11.39 16.38
CA LEU A 246 11.37 12.86 16.45
C LEU A 246 12.76 13.47 16.39
N HIS A 247 13.77 12.77 16.87
CA HIS A 247 15.13 13.29 17.00
C HIS A 247 16.09 12.82 15.90
N TYR A 248 15.70 11.81 15.13
CA TYR A 248 16.58 11.32 14.07
C TYR A 248 16.62 12.31 12.89
N PRO A 249 17.80 12.80 12.52
CA PRO A 249 17.92 13.69 11.38
C PRO A 249 17.71 12.89 10.08
N VAL A 250 16.77 13.34 9.24
CA VAL A 250 16.65 12.78 7.89
C VAL A 250 17.78 13.34 7.05
N PRO A 251 18.63 12.49 6.46
CA PRO A 251 19.63 12.98 5.52
C PRO A 251 18.93 13.69 4.35
N GLN A 252 19.37 14.91 4.06
CA GLN A 252 18.90 15.59 2.86
C GLN A 252 19.41 14.82 1.66
N VAL A 253 18.49 14.38 0.82
CA VAL A 253 18.84 13.76 -0.46
C VAL A 253 19.26 14.91 -1.38
N VAL A 254 20.56 15.04 -1.58
CA VAL A 254 21.15 15.93 -2.58
C VAL A 254 20.89 15.37 -3.97
#